data_b698fea730b722c7e05762e768058c22
#
_entry.id   b698fea730b722c7e05762e768058c22
#
_cell.length_a   1.000
_cell.length_b   1.000
_cell.length_c   1.000
_cell.angle_alpha   90.00
_cell.angle_beta   90.00
_cell.angle_gamma   90.00
#
_symmetry.space_group_name_H-M   'P 1'
#
loop_
_entity.id
_entity.type
_entity.pdbx_description
1 polymer ?
#
loop_
_entity_poly.entity_id
_entity_poly.type
_entity_poly.pdbx_seq_one_letter_code
_entity_poly.pdbx_strand_id
1 'polypeptide(L)'
;MEIWQKAVDLAVKFHRIAERLDQRRLYRYAEQLRAAGLSISNNVAEGSGSAHKQEFIQFLNITRRSLFEDASMLLVFEKLGLLESAEVDELLWDCDEESRKITNFSRKL
;
A
#
# COMPACT_ATOMS: atom_id res chain seq x y z
N MET A 1 7.65 -14.67 -2.41
CA MET A 1 7.28 -13.81 -3.54
C MET A 1 7.63 -12.37 -3.19
N GLU A 2 8.48 -11.77 -3.98
CA GLU A 2 9.04 -10.46 -3.68
C GLU A 2 7.99 -9.35 -3.57
N ILE A 3 7.02 -9.35 -4.47
CA ILE A 3 5.95 -8.33 -4.43
C ILE A 3 5.09 -8.43 -3.17
N TRP A 4 4.89 -9.64 -2.65
CA TRP A 4 4.16 -9.81 -1.40
C TRP A 4 4.99 -9.35 -0.20
N GLN A 5 6.27 -9.69 -0.18
CA GLN A 5 7.17 -9.28 0.91
C GLN A 5 7.26 -7.76 1.00
N LYS A 6 7.38 -7.09 -0.15
CA LYS A 6 7.41 -5.63 -0.16
C LYS A 6 6.08 -5.03 0.26
N ALA A 7 4.96 -5.67 -0.14
CA ALA A 7 3.63 -5.23 0.29
C ALA A 7 3.48 -5.33 1.82
N VAL A 8 4.01 -6.39 2.42
CA VAL A 8 4.01 -6.55 3.89
C VAL A 8 4.85 -5.44 4.54
N ASP A 9 6.02 -5.14 3.99
CA ASP A 9 6.86 -4.06 4.52
C ASP A 9 6.13 -2.72 4.48
N LEU A 10 5.42 -2.44 3.39
CA LEU A 10 4.59 -1.23 3.27
C LEU A 10 3.49 -1.21 4.33
N ALA A 11 2.79 -2.33 4.52
CA ALA A 11 1.73 -2.42 5.53
C ALA A 11 2.28 -2.13 6.93
N VAL A 12 3.47 -2.62 7.24
CA VAL A 12 4.12 -2.36 8.53
C VAL A 12 4.46 -0.88 8.68
N LYS A 13 5.00 -0.25 7.64
CA LYS A 13 5.30 1.19 7.66
C LYS A 13 4.04 2.02 7.87
N PHE A 14 2.96 1.70 7.17
CA PHE A 14 1.67 2.37 7.32
C PHE A 14 1.14 2.23 8.74
N HIS A 15 1.24 1.02 9.29
CA HIS A 15 0.77 0.74 10.65
C HIS A 15 1.53 1.58 11.69
N ARG A 16 2.84 1.68 11.57
CA ARG A 16 3.66 2.45 12.52
C ARG A 16 3.33 3.93 12.49
N ILE A 17 3.08 4.47 11.31
CA ILE A 17 2.63 5.86 11.19
C ILE A 17 1.24 6.01 11.81
N ALA A 18 0.34 5.05 11.57
CA ALA A 18 -1.00 5.07 12.13
C ALA A 18 -0.96 5.07 13.67
N GLU A 19 -0.05 4.33 14.27
CA GLU A 19 0.10 4.34 15.73
C GLU A 19 0.42 5.75 16.27
N ARG A 20 1.26 6.49 15.56
CA ARG A 20 1.58 7.87 15.94
C ARG A 20 0.36 8.80 15.81
N LEU A 21 -0.46 8.56 14.78
CA LEU A 21 -1.72 9.30 14.62
C LEU A 21 -2.70 8.98 15.74
N ASP A 22 -2.76 7.72 16.18
CA ASP A 22 -3.57 7.30 17.33
C ASP A 22 -3.15 8.07 18.59
N GLN A 23 -1.86 8.24 18.81
CA GLN A 23 -1.34 8.98 19.97
C GLN A 23 -1.76 10.44 19.94
N ARG A 24 -2.02 10.98 18.75
CA ARG A 24 -2.54 12.34 18.56
C ARG A 24 -4.07 12.38 18.53
N ARG A 25 -4.72 11.27 18.84
CA ARG A 25 -6.19 11.10 18.81
C ARG A 25 -6.80 11.33 17.43
N LEU A 26 -6.03 11.09 16.38
CA LEU A 26 -6.48 11.19 14.98
C LEU A 26 -6.91 9.81 14.50
N TYR A 27 -7.86 9.20 15.20
CA TYR A 27 -8.18 7.77 15.06
C TYR A 27 -8.73 7.41 13.68
N ARG A 28 -9.55 8.27 13.09
CA ARG A 28 -10.13 7.98 11.78
C ARG A 28 -9.05 7.94 10.69
N TYR A 29 -8.12 8.87 10.73
CA TYR A 29 -7.00 8.89 9.79
C TYR A 29 -6.08 7.69 10.01
N ALA A 30 -5.83 7.34 11.26
CA ALA A 30 -5.03 6.16 11.59
C ALA A 30 -5.67 4.88 11.04
N GLU A 31 -6.97 4.73 11.19
CA GLU A 31 -7.71 3.57 10.66
C GLU A 31 -7.63 3.48 9.14
N GLN A 32 -7.81 4.60 8.46
CA GLN A 32 -7.71 4.64 7.01
C GLN A 32 -6.31 4.24 6.54
N LEU A 33 -5.30 4.70 7.24
CA LEU A 33 -3.91 4.38 6.88
C LEU A 33 -3.60 2.90 7.08
N ARG A 34 -4.04 2.32 8.21
CA ARG A 34 -3.86 0.89 8.46
C ARG A 34 -4.56 0.04 7.41
N ALA A 35 -5.81 0.37 7.10
CA ALA A 35 -6.59 -0.35 6.11
C ALA A 35 -5.96 -0.28 4.73
N ALA A 36 -5.45 0.88 4.35
CA ALA A 36 -4.79 1.09 3.07
C ALA A 36 -3.54 0.21 2.93
N GLY A 37 -2.72 0.16 3.99
CA GLY A 37 -1.52 -0.68 3.98
C GLY A 37 -1.85 -2.16 3.88
N LEU A 38 -2.82 -2.63 4.67
CA LEU A 38 -3.23 -4.04 4.66
C LEU A 38 -3.84 -4.45 3.33
N SER A 39 -4.56 -3.55 2.65
CA SER A 39 -5.16 -3.83 1.36
C SER A 39 -4.14 -4.26 0.31
N ILE A 40 -2.94 -3.67 0.33
CA ILE A 40 -1.88 -4.01 -0.62
C ILE A 40 -1.48 -5.48 -0.46
N SER A 41 -1.04 -5.86 0.75
CA SER A 41 -0.58 -7.23 1.00
C SER A 41 -1.68 -8.26 0.88
N ASN A 42 -2.89 -7.93 1.34
CA ASN A 42 -4.01 -8.87 1.31
C ASN A 42 -4.45 -9.18 -0.11
N ASN A 43 -4.48 -8.18 -1.00
CA ASN A 43 -4.86 -8.42 -2.39
C ASN A 43 -3.81 -9.24 -3.14
N VAL A 44 -2.52 -9.00 -2.89
CA VAL A 44 -1.48 -9.83 -3.48
C VAL A 44 -1.61 -11.28 -3.00
N ALA A 45 -1.80 -11.47 -1.69
CA ALA A 45 -1.94 -12.81 -1.12
C ALA A 45 -3.17 -13.52 -1.67
N GLU A 46 -4.31 -12.84 -1.72
CA GLU A 46 -5.55 -13.40 -2.22
C GLU A 46 -5.41 -13.83 -3.69
N GLY A 47 -4.82 -12.95 -4.51
CA GLY A 47 -4.58 -13.27 -5.91
C GLY A 47 -3.66 -14.46 -6.11
N SER A 48 -2.60 -14.56 -5.30
CA SER A 48 -1.64 -15.66 -5.40
C SER A 48 -2.25 -17.00 -5.02
N GLY A 49 -3.33 -16.99 -4.25
CA GLY A 49 -4.08 -18.21 -3.89
C GLY A 49 -5.11 -18.62 -4.92
N SER A 50 -5.28 -17.84 -6.00
CA SER A 50 -6.26 -18.15 -7.04
C SER A 50 -5.85 -19.37 -7.86
N ALA A 51 -6.86 -20.16 -8.27
CA ALA A 51 -6.63 -21.32 -9.13
C ALA A 51 -6.30 -20.93 -10.57
N HIS A 52 -6.67 -19.71 -10.98
CA HIS A 52 -6.54 -19.24 -12.35
C HIS A 52 -5.65 -18.02 -12.47
N LYS A 53 -4.78 -18.03 -13.46
CA LYS A 53 -3.86 -16.95 -13.77
C LYS A 53 -4.57 -15.61 -13.96
N GLN A 54 -5.72 -15.62 -14.62
CA GLN A 54 -6.49 -14.41 -14.89
C GLN A 54 -6.97 -13.74 -13.60
N GLU A 55 -7.39 -14.53 -12.61
CA GLU A 55 -7.78 -13.99 -11.31
C GLU A 55 -6.59 -13.33 -10.62
N PHE A 56 -5.41 -13.96 -10.68
CA PHE A 56 -4.20 -13.38 -10.09
C PHE A 56 -3.89 -12.03 -10.72
N ILE A 57 -3.96 -11.95 -12.06
CA ILE A 57 -3.73 -10.71 -12.79
C ILE A 57 -4.73 -9.63 -12.35
N GLN A 58 -6.00 -10.00 -12.16
CA GLN A 58 -7.03 -9.06 -11.69
C GLN A 58 -6.70 -8.51 -10.29
N PHE A 59 -6.30 -9.38 -9.35
CA PHE A 59 -5.92 -8.93 -8.01
C PHE A 59 -4.68 -8.06 -8.04
N LEU A 60 -3.72 -8.36 -8.91
CA LEU A 60 -2.53 -7.52 -9.07
C LEU A 60 -2.90 -6.14 -9.61
N ASN A 61 -3.87 -6.08 -10.53
CA ASN A 61 -4.35 -4.79 -11.03
C ASN A 61 -5.07 -4.00 -9.95
N ILE A 62 -5.88 -4.66 -9.12
CA ILE A 62 -6.52 -4.02 -7.96
C ILE A 62 -5.46 -3.44 -7.03
N THR A 63 -4.40 -4.20 -6.76
CA THR A 63 -3.29 -3.75 -5.91
C THR A 63 -2.62 -2.51 -6.48
N ARG A 64 -2.35 -2.49 -7.79
CA ARG A 64 -1.74 -1.32 -8.44
C ARG A 64 -2.61 -0.08 -8.28
N ARG A 65 -3.90 -0.22 -8.49
CA ARG A 65 -4.86 0.89 -8.32
C ARG A 65 -4.90 1.36 -6.87
N SER A 66 -4.87 0.43 -5.92
CA SER A 66 -4.80 0.76 -4.49
C SER A 66 -3.55 1.56 -4.14
N LEU A 67 -2.42 1.23 -4.76
CA LEU A 67 -1.18 1.97 -4.54
C LEU A 67 -1.30 3.43 -4.99
N PHE A 68 -1.99 3.70 -6.10
CA PHE A 68 -2.25 5.07 -6.55
C PHE A 68 -3.18 5.81 -5.57
N GLU A 69 -4.20 5.13 -5.07
CA GLU A 69 -5.10 5.73 -4.07
C GLU A 69 -4.33 6.05 -2.79
N ASP A 70 -3.46 5.14 -2.36
CA ASP A 70 -2.64 5.32 -1.17
C ASP A 70 -1.69 6.51 -1.32
N ALA A 71 -1.07 6.65 -2.50
CA ALA A 71 -0.21 7.80 -2.79
C ALA A 71 -0.98 9.11 -2.69
N SER A 72 -2.19 9.15 -3.23
CA SER A 72 -3.07 10.32 -3.13
C SER A 72 -3.40 10.64 -1.68
N MET A 73 -3.76 9.63 -0.89
CA MET A 73 -4.08 9.78 0.53
C MET A 73 -2.88 10.36 1.31
N LEU A 74 -1.69 9.83 1.07
CA LEU A 74 -0.48 10.31 1.74
C LEU A 74 -0.21 11.79 1.45
N LEU A 75 -0.42 12.21 0.20
CA LEU A 75 -0.25 13.61 -0.18
C LEU A 75 -1.28 14.51 0.51
N VAL A 76 -2.53 14.06 0.61
CA VAL A 76 -3.56 14.80 1.34
C VAL A 76 -3.19 14.91 2.81
N PHE A 77 -2.75 13.83 3.42
CA PHE A 77 -2.36 13.82 4.84
C PHE A 77 -1.17 14.76 5.10
N GLU A 78 -0.22 14.82 4.17
CA GLU A 78 0.88 15.76 4.27
C GLU A 78 0.39 17.21 4.24
N LYS A 79 -0.49 17.54 3.30
CA LYS A 79 -1.04 18.89 3.18
C LYS A 79 -1.87 19.29 4.39
N LEU A 80 -2.50 18.33 5.06
CA LEU A 80 -3.24 18.57 6.30
C LEU A 80 -2.32 18.69 7.53
N GLY A 81 -1.02 18.50 7.36
CA GLY A 81 -0.07 18.57 8.47
C GLY A 81 -0.06 17.34 9.36
N LEU A 82 -0.62 16.21 8.89
CA LEU A 82 -0.66 14.97 9.66
C LEU A 82 0.61 14.15 9.53
N LEU A 83 1.32 14.27 8.41
CA LEU A 83 2.55 13.54 8.12
C LEU A 83 3.63 14.51 7.67
N GLU A 84 4.88 14.15 7.96
CA GLU A 84 6.03 14.93 7.52
C GLU A 84 6.42 14.60 6.09
N SER A 85 6.95 15.60 5.37
CA SER A 85 7.34 15.45 3.95
C SER A 85 8.32 14.31 3.73
N ALA A 86 9.30 14.13 4.62
CA ALA A 86 10.31 13.08 4.47
C ALA A 86 9.69 11.69 4.50
N GLU A 87 8.71 11.47 5.39
CA GLU A 87 8.00 10.20 5.47
C GLU A 87 7.14 9.95 4.23
N VAL A 88 6.45 10.99 3.78
CA VAL A 88 5.61 10.89 2.59
C VAL A 88 6.47 10.57 1.37
N ASP A 89 7.59 11.25 1.19
CA ASP A 89 8.49 11.00 0.07
C ASP A 89 8.99 9.55 0.05
N GLU A 90 9.35 9.01 1.21
CA GLU A 90 9.78 7.60 1.31
C GLU A 90 8.66 6.64 0.91
N LEU A 91 7.46 6.88 1.41
CA LEU A 91 6.33 6.00 1.11
C LEU A 91 5.88 6.11 -0.35
N LEU A 92 5.94 7.30 -0.92
CA LEU A 92 5.64 7.49 -2.35
C LEU A 92 6.63 6.72 -3.22
N TRP A 93 7.91 6.78 -2.86
CA TRP A 93 8.94 6.00 -3.54
C TRP A 93 8.66 4.50 -3.45
N ASP A 94 8.33 4.01 -2.26
CA ASP A 94 8.03 2.60 -2.04
C ASP A 94 6.79 2.15 -2.82
N CYS A 95 5.74 2.97 -2.85
CA CYS A 95 4.53 2.67 -3.62
C CYS A 95 4.82 2.60 -5.11
N ASP A 96 5.59 3.53 -5.62
CA ASP A 96 5.96 3.56 -7.04
C ASP A 96 6.79 2.33 -7.41
N GLU A 97 7.76 1.98 -6.58
CA GLU A 97 8.60 0.80 -6.80
C GLU A 97 7.77 -0.47 -6.79
N GLU A 98 6.87 -0.61 -5.83
CA GLU A 98 6.00 -1.79 -5.76
C GLU A 98 5.08 -1.87 -6.98
N SER A 99 4.51 -0.75 -7.41
CA SER A 99 3.66 -0.70 -8.60
C SER A 99 4.41 -1.18 -9.84
N ARG A 100 5.66 -0.75 -10.01
CA ARG A 100 6.47 -1.20 -11.15
C ARG A 100 6.82 -2.69 -11.07
N LYS A 101 7.14 -3.18 -9.88
CA LYS A 101 7.43 -4.60 -9.67
C LYS A 101 6.20 -5.46 -9.96
N ILE A 102 5.03 -5.02 -9.54
CA ILE A 102 3.78 -5.73 -9.82
C ILE A 102 3.51 -5.76 -11.32
N THR A 103 3.71 -4.63 -12.02
CA THR A 103 3.54 -4.60 -13.47
C THR A 103 4.46 -5.60 -14.16
N ASN A 104 5.74 -5.63 -13.79
CA ASN A 104 6.71 -6.55 -14.37
C ASN A 104 6.36 -8.01 -14.06
N PHE A 105 5.96 -8.30 -12.82
CA PHE A 105 5.53 -9.63 -12.41
C PHE A 105 4.30 -10.09 -13.20
N SER A 106 3.32 -9.21 -13.33
CA SER A 106 2.07 -9.51 -14.04
C SER A 106 2.30 -9.84 -15.50
N ARG A 107 3.24 -9.15 -16.15
CA ARG A 107 3.58 -9.41 -17.56
C ARG A 107 4.18 -10.80 -17.79
N LYS A 108 4.76 -11.40 -16.77
CA LYS A 108 5.36 -12.72 -16.86
C LYS A 108 4.38 -13.86 -16.60
N LEU A 109 3.18 -13.53 -16.18
CA LEU A 109 2.13 -14.52 -15.95
C LEU A 109 1.43 -14.90 -17.29
#